data_6b9df0b8530d62eee6ba09819a76b39a
#
_entry.id   6b9df0b8530d62eee6ba09819a76b39a
#
_cell.length_a   1.000
_cell.length_b   1.000
_cell.length_c   1.000
_cell.angle_alpha   90.00
_cell.angle_beta   90.00
_cell.angle_gamma   90.00
#
_symmetry.space_group_name_H-M   'P 1'
#
loop_
_entity.id
_entity.type
_entity.pdbx_description
1 polymer ?
#
loop_
_entity_poly.entity_id
_entity_poly.type
_entity_poly.pdbx_seq_one_letter_code
_entity_poly.pdbx_strand_id
1 'polypeptide(L)'
;MSITGILIAAACVGIVGIFVGLFLGVAGIKFKVEVDEKEEAVLAALPGNNCGGCGFAGCSGLAAAIAKGEAAVNTCPVGGEEVGKKIAAIMGVEAEASERMVAYVHCQGDCERTTTDYDYYGIKDCRMMSFVPGGGPKSCNSGCLGFGTCEQACPFDAIHVENGVAVVDKEKCKACGKCVEVCPKHLISLRPYSNTVQVACSSTDKGPVTMKA
;
A
#
# COMPACT_ATOMS: atom_id res chain seq x y z
N MET A 1 -32.38 -5.72 51.71
CA MET A 1 -31.58 -4.60 51.21
C MET A 1 -32.19 -3.34 51.78
N SER A 2 -31.42 -2.50 52.48
CA SER A 2 -31.97 -1.26 53.06
C SER A 2 -32.07 -0.19 51.98
N ILE A 3 -33.18 0.52 51.94
CA ILE A 3 -33.43 1.63 51.00
C ILE A 3 -32.30 2.67 51.08
N THR A 4 -31.77 2.90 52.27
CA THR A 4 -30.64 3.80 52.52
C THR A 4 -29.36 3.38 51.78
N GLY A 5 -29.06 2.07 51.69
CA GLY A 5 -27.90 1.56 50.95
C GLY A 5 -28.02 1.80 49.43
N ILE A 6 -29.23 1.66 48.89
CA ILE A 6 -29.51 1.91 47.47
C ILE A 6 -29.33 3.39 47.12
N LEU A 7 -29.84 4.27 48.01
CA LEU A 7 -29.72 5.74 47.79
C LEU A 7 -28.26 6.20 47.88
N ILE A 8 -27.48 5.67 48.81
CA ILE A 8 -26.03 5.99 48.92
C ILE A 8 -25.28 5.53 47.66
N ALA A 9 -25.54 4.30 47.21
CA ALA A 9 -24.89 3.78 45.97
C ALA A 9 -25.25 4.60 44.74
N ALA A 10 -26.51 4.97 44.58
CA ALA A 10 -26.97 5.80 43.50
C ALA A 10 -26.33 7.22 43.52
N ALA A 11 -26.22 7.81 44.72
CA ALA A 11 -25.56 9.11 44.89
C ALA A 11 -24.07 9.05 44.54
N CYS A 12 -23.35 8.01 44.98
CA CYS A 12 -21.93 7.82 44.66
C CYS A 12 -21.71 7.69 43.13
N VAL A 13 -22.51 6.85 42.46
CA VAL A 13 -22.42 6.68 41.02
C VAL A 13 -22.74 7.98 40.27
N GLY A 14 -23.78 8.70 40.71
CA GLY A 14 -24.16 10.00 40.15
C GLY A 14 -23.06 11.05 40.26
N ILE A 15 -22.41 11.17 41.42
CA ILE A 15 -21.30 12.11 41.67
C ILE A 15 -20.12 11.78 40.77
N VAL A 16 -19.72 10.50 40.64
CA VAL A 16 -18.64 10.08 39.76
C VAL A 16 -18.98 10.35 38.31
N GLY A 17 -20.22 10.06 37.89
CA GLY A 17 -20.67 10.32 36.54
C GLY A 17 -20.63 11.81 36.15
N ILE A 18 -21.08 12.70 37.06
CA ILE A 18 -21.02 14.16 36.87
C ILE A 18 -19.55 14.62 36.78
N PHE A 19 -18.69 14.13 37.68
CA PHE A 19 -17.27 14.51 37.69
C PHE A 19 -16.56 14.10 36.38
N VAL A 20 -16.74 12.86 35.94
CA VAL A 20 -16.16 12.36 34.69
C VAL A 20 -16.73 13.12 33.48
N GLY A 21 -18.03 13.36 33.46
CA GLY A 21 -18.68 14.12 32.38
C GLY A 21 -18.18 15.55 32.26
N LEU A 22 -18.04 16.26 33.39
CA LEU A 22 -17.46 17.60 33.42
C LEU A 22 -15.99 17.61 33.00
N PHE A 23 -15.21 16.66 33.50
CA PHE A 23 -13.79 16.53 33.14
C PHE A 23 -13.60 16.29 31.66
N LEU A 24 -14.33 15.34 31.07
CA LEU A 24 -14.27 15.04 29.63
C LEU A 24 -14.79 16.22 28.80
N GLY A 25 -15.83 16.91 29.24
CA GLY A 25 -16.35 18.10 28.57
C GLY A 25 -15.31 19.23 28.52
N VAL A 26 -14.68 19.55 29.64
CA VAL A 26 -13.62 20.57 29.72
C VAL A 26 -12.39 20.15 28.91
N ALA A 27 -11.99 18.87 29.02
CA ALA A 27 -10.88 18.32 28.24
C ALA A 27 -11.17 18.40 26.73
N GLY A 28 -12.36 18.05 26.29
CA GLY A 28 -12.77 18.12 24.87
C GLY A 28 -12.72 19.53 24.31
N ILE A 29 -13.08 20.54 25.09
CA ILE A 29 -13.00 21.95 24.68
C ILE A 29 -11.52 22.43 24.67
N LYS A 30 -10.75 22.09 25.70
CA LYS A 30 -9.38 22.57 25.87
C LYS A 30 -8.39 21.90 24.93
N PHE A 31 -8.63 20.63 24.57
CA PHE A 31 -7.83 19.85 23.65
C PHE A 31 -8.47 19.74 22.26
N LYS A 32 -9.40 20.65 21.91
CA LYS A 32 -9.93 20.72 20.55
C LYS A 32 -8.78 20.98 19.59
N VAL A 33 -8.49 20.01 18.73
CA VAL A 33 -7.56 20.19 17.62
C VAL A 33 -8.26 21.07 16.60
N GLU A 34 -7.71 22.26 16.34
CA GLU A 34 -8.16 23.08 15.21
C GLU A 34 -7.74 22.37 13.93
N VAL A 35 -8.71 21.82 13.21
CA VAL A 35 -8.48 21.24 11.89
C VAL A 35 -8.32 22.41 10.92
N ASP A 36 -7.20 22.49 10.24
CA ASP A 36 -6.98 23.49 9.21
C ASP A 36 -7.97 23.24 8.05
N GLU A 37 -8.76 24.26 7.68
CA GLU A 37 -9.72 24.16 6.57
C GLU A 37 -9.06 23.69 5.27
N LYS A 38 -7.79 24.03 5.07
CA LYS A 38 -7.00 23.54 3.93
C LYS A 38 -6.70 22.05 4.04
N GLU A 39 -6.40 21.53 5.23
CA GLU A 39 -6.15 20.11 5.45
C GLU A 39 -7.40 19.28 5.12
N GLU A 40 -8.58 19.75 5.57
CA GLU A 40 -9.85 19.09 5.30
C GLU A 40 -10.20 19.12 3.80
N ALA A 41 -10.00 20.25 3.13
CA ALA A 41 -10.23 20.39 1.70
C ALA A 41 -9.28 19.49 0.87
N VAL A 42 -8.00 19.42 1.25
CA VAL A 42 -7.03 18.52 0.62
C VAL A 42 -7.38 17.06 0.87
N LEU A 43 -7.79 16.69 2.09
CA LEU A 43 -8.22 15.35 2.42
C LEU A 43 -9.45 14.92 1.60
N ALA A 44 -10.41 15.81 1.40
CA ALA A 44 -11.60 15.56 0.57
C ALA A 44 -11.24 15.40 -0.93
N ALA A 45 -10.19 16.03 -1.41
CA ALA A 45 -9.69 15.87 -2.78
C ALA A 45 -8.91 14.58 -2.99
N LEU A 46 -8.32 13.99 -1.95
CA LEU A 46 -7.58 12.74 -2.01
C LEU A 46 -8.50 11.52 -2.20
N PRO A 47 -8.02 10.43 -2.85
CA PRO A 47 -8.87 9.26 -3.18
C PRO A 47 -9.30 8.41 -1.98
N GLY A 48 -8.82 8.67 -0.76
CA GLY A 48 -9.25 8.01 0.46
C GLY A 48 -8.78 6.54 0.66
N ASN A 49 -7.98 6.01 -0.24
CA ASN A 49 -7.57 4.59 -0.23
C ASN A 49 -6.61 4.21 0.92
N ASN A 50 -6.02 5.18 1.61
CA ASN A 50 -5.09 4.97 2.72
C ASN A 50 -4.00 3.90 2.43
N CYS A 51 -3.55 3.83 1.17
CA CYS A 51 -2.68 2.76 0.68
C CYS A 51 -1.22 2.87 1.17
N GLY A 52 -0.79 4.06 1.63
CA GLY A 52 0.60 4.32 2.05
C GLY A 52 1.59 4.50 0.90
N GLY A 53 1.18 4.37 -0.37
CA GLY A 53 2.08 4.46 -1.54
C GLY A 53 2.78 5.81 -1.73
N CYS A 54 2.32 6.85 -1.06
CA CYS A 54 2.96 8.16 -0.98
C CYS A 54 4.02 8.28 0.13
N GLY A 55 4.23 7.24 0.94
CA GLY A 55 5.13 7.23 2.09
C GLY A 55 4.56 7.82 3.39
N PHE A 56 3.31 8.27 3.39
CA PHE A 56 2.61 8.79 4.56
C PHE A 56 1.65 7.75 5.16
N ALA A 57 1.35 7.89 6.46
CA ALA A 57 0.48 6.99 7.21
C ALA A 57 -1.01 7.20 6.85
N GLY A 58 -1.36 7.10 5.57
CA GLY A 58 -2.71 7.29 5.04
C GLY A 58 -2.94 8.67 4.43
N CYS A 59 -4.15 8.86 3.89
CA CYS A 59 -4.51 10.11 3.20
C CYS A 59 -4.56 11.31 4.14
N SER A 60 -4.94 11.13 5.41
CA SER A 60 -4.92 12.20 6.41
C SER A 60 -3.50 12.70 6.71
N GLY A 61 -2.53 11.79 6.85
CA GLY A 61 -1.14 12.18 7.03
C GLY A 61 -0.56 12.94 5.84
N LEU A 62 -0.92 12.54 4.62
CA LEU A 62 -0.53 13.27 3.42
C LEU A 62 -1.21 14.63 3.35
N ALA A 63 -2.51 14.73 3.68
CA ALA A 63 -3.25 16.00 3.66
C ALA A 63 -2.64 17.01 4.63
N ALA A 64 -2.32 16.58 5.86
CA ALA A 64 -1.64 17.42 6.85
C ALA A 64 -0.26 17.89 6.37
N ALA A 65 0.52 17.02 5.73
CA ALA A 65 1.84 17.37 5.19
C ALA A 65 1.74 18.36 4.02
N ILE A 66 0.76 18.21 3.12
CA ILE A 66 0.54 19.15 2.02
C ILE A 66 0.06 20.50 2.57
N ALA A 67 -0.88 20.54 3.52
CA ALA A 67 -1.38 21.77 4.12
C ALA A 67 -0.27 22.58 4.79
N LYS A 68 0.72 21.91 5.40
CA LYS A 68 1.91 22.52 5.98
C LYS A 68 3.01 22.87 4.98
N GLY A 69 2.89 22.45 3.71
CA GLY A 69 3.92 22.63 2.68
C GLY A 69 5.11 21.67 2.79
N GLU A 70 5.00 20.61 3.58
CA GLU A 70 6.04 19.58 3.77
C GLU A 70 6.03 18.54 2.65
N ALA A 71 4.91 18.42 1.91
CA ALA A 71 4.77 17.51 0.78
C ALA A 71 4.26 18.23 -0.47
N ALA A 72 4.72 17.79 -1.64
CA ALA A 72 4.27 18.34 -2.91
C ALA A 72 2.80 17.94 -3.20
N VAL A 73 2.07 18.79 -3.92
CA VAL A 73 0.65 18.61 -4.25
C VAL A 73 0.38 17.37 -5.13
N ASN A 74 1.39 16.89 -5.85
CA ASN A 74 1.35 15.72 -6.74
C ASN A 74 1.91 14.44 -6.11
N THR A 75 2.14 14.40 -4.79
CA THR A 75 2.76 13.26 -4.08
C THR A 75 1.89 12.00 -4.10
N CYS A 76 0.57 12.09 -4.32
CA CYS A 76 -0.31 10.93 -4.32
C CYS A 76 -0.24 10.15 -5.64
N PRO A 77 0.38 8.94 -5.69
CA PRO A 77 0.48 8.16 -6.93
C PRO A 77 -0.88 7.63 -7.42
N VAL A 78 -1.79 7.36 -6.50
CA VAL A 78 -3.13 6.82 -6.81
C VAL A 78 -4.04 7.89 -7.39
N GLY A 79 -3.93 9.13 -6.89
CA GLY A 79 -4.70 10.26 -7.38
C GLY A 79 -4.27 10.76 -8.76
N GLY A 80 -3.00 10.55 -9.09
CA GLY A 80 -2.44 10.99 -10.38
C GLY A 80 -2.52 12.49 -10.60
N GLU A 81 -2.48 12.88 -11.87
CA GLU A 81 -2.46 14.29 -12.28
C GLU A 81 -3.76 15.04 -11.93
N GLU A 82 -4.91 14.38 -12.04
CA GLU A 82 -6.20 15.04 -11.76
C GLU A 82 -6.34 15.49 -10.30
N VAL A 83 -5.95 14.62 -9.36
CA VAL A 83 -5.97 14.93 -7.94
C VAL A 83 -4.92 15.99 -7.61
N GLY A 84 -3.72 15.86 -8.20
CA GLY A 84 -2.66 16.87 -8.07
C GLY A 84 -3.13 18.27 -8.48
N LYS A 85 -3.84 18.41 -9.61
CA LYS A 85 -4.41 19.69 -10.07
C LYS A 85 -5.47 20.25 -9.09
N LYS A 86 -6.36 19.39 -8.56
CA LYS A 86 -7.36 19.81 -7.56
C LYS A 86 -6.70 20.32 -6.29
N ILE A 87 -5.68 19.60 -5.79
CA ILE A 87 -4.95 20.00 -4.59
C ILE A 87 -4.17 21.29 -4.84
N ALA A 88 -3.54 21.43 -6.01
CA ALA A 88 -2.84 22.65 -6.41
C ALA A 88 -3.76 23.89 -6.41
N ALA A 89 -4.98 23.72 -6.92
CA ALA A 89 -5.99 24.80 -6.88
C ALA A 89 -6.39 25.18 -5.44
N ILE A 90 -6.52 24.21 -4.52
CA ILE A 90 -6.82 24.45 -3.10
C ILE A 90 -5.64 25.18 -2.42
N MET A 91 -4.42 24.78 -2.72
CA MET A 91 -3.21 25.35 -2.11
C MET A 91 -2.76 26.66 -2.78
N GLY A 92 -3.30 27.00 -3.95
CA GLY A 92 -2.92 28.18 -4.71
C GLY A 92 -1.53 28.11 -5.34
N VAL A 93 -1.07 26.90 -5.69
CA VAL A 93 0.22 26.62 -6.33
C VAL A 93 0.03 25.95 -7.70
N GLU A 94 1.02 26.02 -8.55
CA GLU A 94 0.99 25.29 -9.82
C GLU A 94 1.33 23.81 -9.59
N ALA A 95 0.57 22.90 -10.20
CA ALA A 95 0.86 21.48 -10.18
C ALA A 95 1.96 21.18 -11.21
N GLU A 96 3.08 20.65 -10.77
CA GLU A 96 4.06 20.06 -11.68
C GLU A 96 3.49 18.77 -12.29
N ALA A 97 3.69 18.60 -13.60
CA ALA A 97 3.27 17.38 -14.28
C ALA A 97 4.07 16.19 -13.74
N SER A 98 3.39 15.19 -13.18
CA SER A 98 4.03 13.95 -12.77
C SER A 98 3.77 12.86 -13.81
N GLU A 99 4.82 12.14 -14.19
CA GLU A 99 4.69 11.03 -15.12
C GLU A 99 3.94 9.87 -14.46
N ARG A 100 2.94 9.30 -15.15
CA ARG A 100 2.21 8.12 -14.67
C ARG A 100 3.18 6.94 -14.50
N MET A 101 3.23 6.38 -13.31
CA MET A 101 4.01 5.20 -13.01
C MET A 101 3.14 3.95 -13.02
N VAL A 102 3.73 2.79 -13.31
CA VAL A 102 3.09 1.47 -13.25
C VAL A 102 4.06 0.45 -12.68
N ALA A 103 3.53 -0.59 -12.06
CA ALA A 103 4.33 -1.73 -11.64
C ALA A 103 4.76 -2.55 -12.86
N TYR A 104 5.98 -3.08 -12.82
CA TYR A 104 6.54 -3.95 -13.82
C TYR A 104 7.20 -5.17 -13.16
N VAL A 105 6.96 -6.37 -13.70
CA VAL A 105 7.52 -7.62 -13.21
C VAL A 105 8.72 -8.01 -14.06
N HIS A 106 9.90 -8.06 -13.45
CA HIS A 106 11.16 -8.42 -14.12
C HIS A 106 11.34 -9.95 -14.21
N CYS A 107 10.32 -10.64 -14.72
CA CYS A 107 10.36 -12.08 -14.96
C CYS A 107 9.35 -12.46 -16.05
N GLN A 108 9.76 -13.36 -16.93
CA GLN A 108 8.91 -14.03 -17.91
C GLN A 108 9.00 -15.56 -17.81
N GLY A 109 9.53 -16.07 -16.68
CA GLY A 109 9.64 -17.49 -16.40
C GLY A 109 8.28 -18.07 -15.99
N ASP A 110 7.42 -18.31 -16.96
CA ASP A 110 6.14 -19.02 -16.81
C ASP A 110 6.37 -20.56 -16.73
N CYS A 111 5.28 -21.32 -16.63
CA CYS A 111 5.35 -22.78 -16.55
C CYS A 111 5.84 -23.47 -17.84
N GLU A 112 5.91 -22.77 -18.96
CA GLU A 112 6.40 -23.30 -20.25
C GLU A 112 7.91 -23.01 -20.42
N ARG A 113 8.39 -21.90 -19.87
CA ARG A 113 9.77 -21.42 -20.03
C ARG A 113 10.69 -21.79 -18.87
N THR A 114 10.13 -22.16 -17.71
CA THR A 114 10.89 -22.51 -16.51
C THR A 114 10.57 -23.91 -16.08
N THR A 115 11.60 -24.72 -15.78
CA THR A 115 11.46 -26.07 -15.22
C THR A 115 11.22 -25.99 -13.71
N THR A 116 10.66 -27.09 -13.16
CA THR A 116 10.48 -27.26 -11.71
C THR A 116 11.38 -28.42 -11.24
N ASP A 117 12.10 -28.21 -10.14
CA ASP A 117 13.02 -29.20 -9.57
C ASP A 117 12.29 -30.25 -8.74
N TYR A 118 11.12 -29.88 -8.17
CA TYR A 118 10.30 -30.76 -7.34
C TYR A 118 8.86 -30.27 -7.22
N ASP A 119 7.95 -31.18 -6.87
CA ASP A 119 6.58 -30.84 -6.56
C ASP A 119 6.47 -30.29 -5.14
N TYR A 120 5.89 -29.11 -4.99
CA TYR A 120 5.70 -28.47 -3.70
C TYR A 120 4.27 -28.66 -3.18
N TYR A 121 4.17 -29.32 -2.03
CA TYR A 121 2.92 -29.51 -1.29
C TYR A 121 2.98 -28.73 0.02
N GLY A 122 2.44 -27.51 0.05
CA GLY A 122 2.45 -26.65 1.21
C GLY A 122 1.67 -25.35 0.99
N ILE A 123 1.89 -24.38 1.89
CA ILE A 123 1.24 -23.07 1.81
C ILE A 123 1.75 -22.31 0.59
N LYS A 124 0.84 -21.98 -0.32
CA LYS A 124 1.14 -21.20 -1.53
C LYS A 124 1.25 -19.71 -1.19
N ASP A 125 2.34 -19.32 -0.54
CA ASP A 125 2.71 -17.93 -0.25
C ASP A 125 4.18 -17.74 -0.59
N CYS A 126 4.50 -16.75 -1.44
CA CYS A 126 5.86 -16.49 -1.88
C CYS A 126 6.82 -16.20 -0.71
N ARG A 127 6.35 -15.60 0.37
CA ARG A 127 7.16 -15.26 1.55
C ARG A 127 7.63 -16.53 2.30
N MET A 128 6.81 -17.58 2.27
CA MET A 128 7.16 -18.85 2.93
C MET A 128 8.25 -19.63 2.17
N MET A 129 8.52 -19.27 0.93
CA MET A 129 9.52 -19.97 0.11
C MET A 129 10.95 -19.74 0.57
N SER A 130 11.21 -18.72 1.39
CA SER A 130 12.53 -18.55 2.03
C SER A 130 12.93 -19.71 2.95
N PHE A 131 11.96 -20.50 3.43
CA PHE A 131 12.17 -21.68 4.29
C PHE A 131 12.23 -23.00 3.50
N VAL A 132 12.06 -22.94 2.20
CA VAL A 132 12.01 -24.14 1.33
C VAL A 132 13.34 -24.27 0.57
N PRO A 133 13.85 -25.51 0.34
CA PRO A 133 15.09 -25.73 -0.41
C PRO A 133 15.07 -25.03 -1.77
N GLY A 134 16.17 -24.37 -2.14
CA GLY A 134 16.26 -23.59 -3.38
C GLY A 134 15.44 -22.30 -3.40
N GLY A 135 14.72 -21.97 -2.30
CA GLY A 135 13.84 -20.79 -2.26
C GLY A 135 12.60 -20.91 -3.13
N GLY A 136 12.16 -22.13 -3.42
CA GLY A 136 10.97 -22.46 -4.18
C GLY A 136 11.16 -23.63 -5.17
N PRO A 137 10.08 -24.17 -5.76
CA PRO A 137 10.14 -25.35 -6.61
C PRO A 137 10.68 -25.09 -8.02
N LYS A 138 10.70 -23.84 -8.50
CA LYS A 138 11.22 -23.49 -9.83
C LYS A 138 12.75 -23.56 -9.84
N SER A 139 13.33 -24.08 -10.91
CA SER A 139 14.79 -24.18 -11.12
C SER A 139 15.46 -22.80 -11.17
N CYS A 140 14.76 -21.77 -11.60
CA CYS A 140 15.24 -20.40 -11.59
C CYS A 140 15.10 -19.78 -10.18
N ASN A 141 16.21 -19.70 -9.44
CA ASN A 141 16.24 -19.12 -8.09
C ASN A 141 15.91 -17.61 -8.05
N SER A 142 16.09 -16.89 -9.14
CA SER A 142 15.80 -15.46 -9.26
C SER A 142 14.41 -15.19 -9.85
N GLY A 143 13.66 -16.24 -10.23
CA GLY A 143 12.38 -16.12 -10.94
C GLY A 143 11.17 -15.89 -10.04
N CYS A 144 10.04 -15.56 -10.68
CA CYS A 144 8.75 -15.47 -10.01
C CYS A 144 8.26 -16.84 -9.56
N LEU A 145 7.85 -16.93 -8.29
CA LEU A 145 7.36 -18.16 -7.68
C LEU A 145 5.93 -18.54 -8.12
N GLY A 146 5.15 -17.57 -8.57
CA GLY A 146 3.80 -17.81 -9.08
C GLY A 146 2.73 -18.10 -8.02
N PHE A 147 2.97 -17.83 -6.72
CA PHE A 147 1.98 -18.10 -5.66
C PHE A 147 1.05 -16.93 -5.32
N GLY A 148 1.12 -15.82 -6.04
CA GLY A 148 0.09 -14.77 -5.97
C GLY A 148 0.11 -13.87 -4.72
N THR A 149 1.19 -13.83 -3.93
CA THR A 149 1.26 -12.93 -2.76
C THR A 149 1.12 -11.46 -3.17
N CYS A 150 1.64 -11.07 -4.34
CA CYS A 150 1.49 -9.73 -4.90
C CYS A 150 0.07 -9.45 -5.41
N GLU A 151 -0.62 -10.46 -5.93
CA GLU A 151 -2.03 -10.40 -6.35
C GLU A 151 -2.93 -10.16 -5.14
N GLN A 152 -2.76 -10.95 -4.06
CA GLN A 152 -3.52 -10.79 -2.82
C GLN A 152 -3.29 -9.42 -2.15
N ALA A 153 -2.11 -8.84 -2.32
CA ALA A 153 -1.77 -7.54 -1.75
C ALA A 153 -2.30 -6.36 -2.58
N CYS A 154 -2.76 -6.58 -3.81
CA CYS A 154 -3.18 -5.52 -4.70
C CYS A 154 -4.63 -5.07 -4.43
N PRO A 155 -4.88 -3.83 -3.94
CA PRO A 155 -6.23 -3.35 -3.67
C PRO A 155 -6.97 -2.91 -4.94
N PHE A 156 -6.30 -2.90 -6.11
CA PHE A 156 -6.85 -2.39 -7.37
C PHE A 156 -7.08 -3.50 -8.40
N ASP A 157 -6.91 -4.76 -8.03
CA ASP A 157 -7.07 -5.89 -8.95
C ASP A 157 -6.25 -5.69 -10.25
N ALA A 158 -5.02 -5.21 -10.10
CA ALA A 158 -4.16 -4.82 -11.21
C ALA A 158 -2.98 -5.77 -11.45
N ILE A 159 -2.85 -6.84 -10.68
CA ILE A 159 -1.80 -7.84 -10.85
C ILE A 159 -2.38 -9.22 -10.58
N HIS A 160 -2.15 -10.15 -11.51
CA HIS A 160 -2.65 -11.51 -11.47
C HIS A 160 -1.52 -12.49 -11.74
N VAL A 161 -1.67 -13.74 -11.31
CA VAL A 161 -0.76 -14.82 -11.70
C VAL A 161 -1.32 -15.56 -12.89
N GLU A 162 -0.65 -15.45 -14.02
CA GLU A 162 -0.98 -16.12 -15.27
C GLU A 162 0.15 -17.11 -15.60
N ASN A 163 -0.22 -18.35 -15.87
CA ASN A 163 0.75 -19.41 -16.21
C ASN A 163 1.98 -19.47 -15.31
N GLY A 164 1.79 -19.22 -13.97
CA GLY A 164 2.85 -19.32 -12.97
C GLY A 164 3.80 -18.12 -12.88
N VAL A 165 3.48 -17.00 -13.53
CA VAL A 165 4.20 -15.72 -13.40
C VAL A 165 3.22 -14.58 -13.15
N ALA A 166 3.64 -13.57 -12.37
CA ALA A 166 2.81 -12.40 -12.11
C ALA A 166 2.80 -11.47 -13.35
N VAL A 167 1.61 -11.04 -13.74
CA VAL A 167 1.35 -10.13 -14.86
C VAL A 167 0.60 -8.90 -14.34
N VAL A 168 0.98 -7.72 -14.80
CA VAL A 168 0.39 -6.45 -14.37
C VAL A 168 -0.50 -5.87 -15.48
N ASP A 169 -1.76 -5.60 -15.14
CA ASP A 169 -2.64 -4.74 -15.93
C ASP A 169 -2.24 -3.28 -15.72
N LYS A 170 -1.60 -2.69 -16.73
CA LYS A 170 -1.10 -1.31 -16.68
C LYS A 170 -2.22 -0.28 -16.55
N GLU A 171 -3.42 -0.59 -17.06
CA GLU A 171 -4.55 0.36 -17.02
C GLU A 171 -5.15 0.45 -15.62
N LYS A 172 -5.28 -0.69 -14.94
CA LYS A 172 -5.77 -0.75 -13.56
C LYS A 172 -4.72 -0.31 -12.54
N CYS A 173 -3.44 -0.42 -12.87
CA CYS A 173 -2.35 -0.16 -11.92
C CYS A 173 -2.30 1.31 -11.51
N LYS A 174 -2.28 1.56 -10.20
CA LYS A 174 -2.18 2.88 -9.55
C LYS A 174 -0.83 3.16 -8.91
N ALA A 175 0.19 2.36 -9.20
CA ALA A 175 1.56 2.52 -8.69
C ALA A 175 1.68 2.66 -7.17
N CYS A 176 0.79 2.02 -6.39
CA CYS A 176 0.77 2.13 -4.93
C CYS A 176 1.94 1.44 -4.21
N GLY A 177 2.74 0.65 -4.90
CA GLY A 177 3.95 -0.01 -4.37
C GLY A 177 3.72 -1.28 -3.56
N LYS A 178 2.50 -1.64 -3.16
CA LYS A 178 2.24 -2.81 -2.29
C LYS A 178 2.79 -4.13 -2.86
N CYS A 179 2.66 -4.35 -4.15
CA CYS A 179 3.21 -5.54 -4.81
C CYS A 179 4.74 -5.57 -4.80
N VAL A 180 5.39 -4.40 -4.79
CA VAL A 180 6.85 -4.27 -4.67
C VAL A 180 7.32 -4.71 -3.28
N GLU A 181 6.63 -4.23 -2.22
CA GLU A 181 6.98 -4.54 -0.82
C GLU A 181 6.83 -6.03 -0.48
N VAL A 182 5.75 -6.67 -0.97
CA VAL A 182 5.46 -8.06 -0.61
C VAL A 182 6.22 -9.09 -1.42
N CYS A 183 6.92 -8.69 -2.48
CA CYS A 183 7.66 -9.62 -3.34
C CYS A 183 8.99 -10.02 -2.70
N PRO A 184 9.16 -11.27 -2.19
CA PRO A 184 10.41 -11.68 -1.52
C PRO A 184 11.60 -11.82 -2.47
N LYS A 185 11.33 -11.92 -3.78
CA LYS A 185 12.36 -11.97 -4.83
C LYS A 185 12.68 -10.60 -5.43
N HIS A 186 12.03 -9.52 -4.95
CA HIS A 186 12.20 -8.14 -5.43
C HIS A 186 12.12 -7.97 -6.96
N LEU A 187 11.21 -8.73 -7.57
CA LEU A 187 11.02 -8.77 -9.02
C LEU A 187 10.17 -7.64 -9.57
N ILE A 188 9.52 -6.88 -8.71
CA ILE A 188 8.56 -5.87 -9.11
C ILE A 188 9.15 -4.49 -8.81
N SER A 189 9.14 -3.62 -9.80
CA SER A 189 9.54 -2.22 -9.64
C SER A 189 8.51 -1.28 -10.27
N LEU A 190 8.47 -0.03 -9.80
CA LEU A 190 7.68 1.01 -10.45
C LEU A 190 8.47 1.60 -11.61
N ARG A 191 7.81 1.76 -12.75
CA ARG A 191 8.40 2.31 -13.98
C ARG A 191 7.45 3.32 -14.62
N PRO A 192 7.98 4.30 -15.37
CA PRO A 192 7.15 5.17 -16.19
C PRO A 192 6.25 4.37 -17.15
N TYR A 193 5.00 4.79 -17.25
CA TYR A 193 4.04 4.16 -18.17
C TYR A 193 4.49 4.28 -19.64
N SER A 194 5.13 5.39 -19.98
CA SER A 194 5.68 5.67 -21.32
C SER A 194 6.83 4.73 -21.71
N ASN A 195 7.49 4.10 -20.75
CA ASN A 195 8.62 3.22 -21.04
C ASN A 195 8.14 1.86 -21.58
N THR A 196 8.29 1.67 -22.88
CA THR A 196 7.84 0.46 -23.58
C THR A 196 8.89 -0.65 -23.63
N VAL A 197 10.18 -0.32 -23.44
CA VAL A 197 11.28 -1.29 -23.49
C VAL A 197 11.77 -1.60 -22.10
N GLN A 198 11.66 -2.86 -21.68
CA GLN A 198 12.00 -3.32 -20.33
C GLN A 198 12.75 -4.64 -20.39
N VAL A 199 13.70 -4.83 -19.46
CA VAL A 199 14.35 -6.12 -19.27
C VAL A 199 13.47 -7.00 -18.38
N ALA A 200 12.99 -8.11 -18.93
CA ALA A 200 12.07 -9.02 -18.27
C ALA A 200 12.79 -10.22 -17.62
N CYS A 201 13.95 -9.98 -17.03
CA CYS A 201 14.72 -10.98 -16.30
C CYS A 201 15.53 -10.31 -15.20
N SER A 202 15.51 -10.88 -13.99
CA SER A 202 16.33 -10.46 -12.84
C SER A 202 17.42 -11.49 -12.47
N SER A 203 17.66 -12.51 -13.30
CA SER A 203 18.72 -13.48 -13.02
C SER A 203 20.10 -12.82 -13.08
N THR A 204 20.90 -13.09 -12.07
CA THR A 204 22.33 -12.71 -11.99
C THR A 204 23.25 -13.86 -12.39
N ASP A 205 22.68 -15.02 -12.73
CA ASP A 205 23.43 -16.19 -13.15
C ASP A 205 24.01 -16.01 -14.55
N LYS A 206 25.08 -16.81 -14.83
CA LYS A 206 25.64 -16.84 -16.18
C LYS A 206 24.61 -17.38 -17.19
N GLY A 207 24.60 -16.85 -18.41
CA GLY A 207 23.62 -17.17 -19.44
C GLY A 207 23.33 -18.69 -19.62
N PRO A 208 24.34 -19.59 -19.68
CA PRO A 208 24.09 -21.03 -19.80
C PRO A 208 23.34 -21.65 -18.63
N VAL A 209 23.45 -21.09 -17.41
CA VAL A 209 22.72 -21.54 -16.22
C VAL A 209 21.26 -21.07 -16.30
N THR A 210 21.05 -19.79 -16.59
CA THR A 210 19.72 -19.21 -16.75
C THR A 210 18.92 -19.84 -17.90
N MET A 211 19.59 -20.24 -18.98
CA MET A 211 18.94 -20.89 -20.13
C MET A 211 18.50 -22.33 -19.87
N LYS A 212 19.01 -22.98 -18.81
CA LYS A 212 18.62 -24.34 -18.42
C LYS A 212 17.55 -24.36 -17.34
N ALA A 213 17.37 -23.26 -16.63
CA ALA A 213 16.41 -23.10 -15.55
C ALA A 213 15.04 -22.69 -16.08
#